data_6e4ad2abbc18a402a4d2db4726f0c90b
#
_entry.id   6e4ad2abbc18a402a4d2db4726f0c90b
#
_cell.length_a   1.000
_cell.length_b   1.000
_cell.length_c   1.000
_cell.angle_alpha   90.00
_cell.angle_beta   90.00
_cell.angle_gamma   90.00
#
_symmetry.space_group_name_H-M   'P 1'
#
loop_
_entity.id
_entity.type
_entity.pdbx_description
1 polymer ?
#
loop_
_entity_poly.entity_id
_entity_poly.type
_entity_poly.pdbx_seq_one_letter_code
_entity_poly.pdbx_strand_id
1 'polypeptide(L)' 'MHEFKLVSDVFKSVLKTAEKNQAKKVTLVRFQVGENCHARPENIEFLFRQAARGSIADKAEVEITTIPGDELILSSIQVD' A
#
# COMPACT_ATOMS: atom_id res chain seq x y z
N MET A 1 3.65 -16.68 -4.55
CA MET A 1 2.64 -16.22 -3.60
C MET A 1 1.98 -14.94 -4.09
N HIS A 2 0.68 -15.00 -4.25
CA HIS A 2 -0.06 -13.89 -4.85
C HIS A 2 -0.08 -12.64 -3.99
N GLU A 3 -0.19 -12.82 -2.66
CA GLU A 3 -0.26 -11.68 -1.76
C GLU A 3 1.00 -10.83 -1.80
N PHE A 4 2.16 -11.48 -1.76
CA PHE A 4 3.42 -10.75 -1.77
C PHE A 4 3.58 -9.94 -3.06
N LYS A 5 3.24 -10.55 -4.20
CA LYS A 5 3.35 -9.86 -5.49
C LYS A 5 2.40 -8.67 -5.56
N LEU A 6 1.14 -8.85 -5.12
CA LEU A 6 0.16 -7.77 -5.11
C LEU A 6 0.65 -6.59 -4.29
N VAL A 7 1.13 -6.86 -3.08
CA VAL A 7 1.59 -5.81 -2.18
C VAL A 7 2.86 -5.16 -2.71
N SER A 8 3.76 -5.95 -3.27
CA SER A 8 4.99 -5.42 -3.87
C SER A 8 4.69 -4.47 -5.02
N ASP A 9 3.72 -4.84 -5.88
CA ASP A 9 3.32 -3.99 -7.00
C ASP A 9 2.71 -2.68 -6.52
N VAL A 10 1.86 -2.76 -5.49
CA VAL A 10 1.25 -1.57 -4.91
C VAL A 10 2.30 -0.68 -4.24
N PHE A 11 3.27 -1.29 -3.56
CA PHE A 11 4.36 -0.54 -2.95
C PHE A 11 5.15 0.25 -4.00
N LYS A 12 5.42 -0.37 -5.14
CA LYS A 12 6.09 0.32 -6.26
C LYS A 12 5.27 1.51 -6.74
N SER A 13 3.95 1.37 -6.78
CA SER A 13 3.07 2.47 -7.15
C SER A 13 3.12 3.61 -6.14
N VAL A 14 3.21 3.29 -4.85
CA VAL A 14 3.37 4.30 -3.80
C VAL A 14 4.64 5.09 -4.02
N LEU A 15 5.76 4.40 -4.24
CA LEU A 15 7.04 5.08 -4.47
C LEU A 15 7.00 5.95 -5.72
N LYS A 16 6.39 5.44 -6.79
CA LYS A 16 6.30 6.18 -8.05
C LYS A 16 5.48 7.44 -7.89
N THR A 17 4.34 7.35 -7.19
CA THR A 17 3.49 8.50 -6.94
C THR A 17 4.20 9.54 -6.09
N ALA A 18 4.89 9.09 -5.04
CA ALA A 18 5.64 9.98 -4.17
C ALA A 18 6.75 10.69 -4.95
N GLU A 19 7.45 9.97 -5.82
CA GLU A 19 8.52 10.53 -6.64
C GLU A 19 7.98 11.61 -7.58
N LYS A 20 6.84 11.37 -8.19
CA LYS A 20 6.22 12.36 -9.09
C LYS A 20 5.86 13.64 -8.36
N ASN A 21 5.59 13.57 -7.08
CA ASN A 21 5.25 14.72 -6.25
C ASN A 21 6.47 15.28 -5.50
N GLN A 22 7.66 14.77 -5.81
CA GLN A 22 8.91 15.20 -5.16
C GLN A 22 8.83 15.12 -3.64
N ALA A 23 8.12 14.10 -3.15
CA ALA A 23 7.89 13.92 -1.73
C ALA A 23 9.16 13.42 -1.05
N LYS A 24 9.40 13.93 0.14
CA LYS A 24 10.50 13.47 0.99
C LYS A 24 10.09 12.29 1.85
N LYS A 25 8.80 12.18 2.12
CA LYS A 25 8.27 11.20 3.05
C LYS A 25 6.82 10.90 2.72
N VAL A 26 6.44 9.64 2.82
CA VAL A 26 5.04 9.23 2.75
C VAL A 26 4.53 9.06 4.17
N THR A 27 3.46 9.76 4.53
CA THR A 27 2.93 9.76 5.89
C THR A 27 1.72 8.87 6.05
N LEU A 28 0.98 8.62 4.97
CA LEU A 28 -0.23 7.80 5.01
C LEU A 28 -0.44 7.11 3.68
N VAL A 29 -0.83 5.85 3.72
CA VAL A 29 -1.18 5.08 2.53
C VAL A 29 -2.56 4.50 2.75
N ARG A 30 -3.48 4.73 1.81
CA ARG A 30 -4.84 4.18 1.86
C ARG A 30 -5.04 3.16 0.78
N PHE A 31 -5.48 1.98 1.19
CA PHE A 31 -5.79 0.88 0.29
C PHE A 31 -7.28 0.58 0.31
N GLN A 32 -7.79 0.09 -0.82
CA GLN A 32 -9.10 -0.55 -0.89
C GLN A 32 -8.86 -1.99 -1.30
N VAL A 33 -9.42 -2.92 -0.52
CA VAL A 33 -9.28 -4.34 -0.81
C VAL A 33 -10.65 -4.96 -1.04
N GLY A 34 -10.77 -5.71 -2.13
CA GLY A 34 -12.01 -6.41 -2.43
C GLY A 34 -12.27 -7.50 -1.41
N GLU A 35 -13.52 -7.64 -0.98
CA GLU A 35 -13.89 -8.67 -0.01
C GLU A 35 -13.65 -10.09 -0.53
N ASN A 36 -13.53 -10.27 -1.85
CA ASN A 36 -13.19 -11.54 -2.47
C ASN A 36 -11.73 -11.63 -2.87
N CYS A 37 -10.91 -10.65 -2.48
CA CYS A 37 -9.49 -10.67 -2.74
C CYS A 37 -8.83 -11.74 -1.87
N HIS A 38 -7.85 -12.44 -2.43
CA HIS A 38 -7.14 -13.48 -1.69
C HIS A 38 -6.27 -12.91 -0.57
N ALA A 39 -5.90 -11.65 -0.66
CA ALA A 39 -5.09 -10.99 0.36
C ALA A 39 -5.98 -10.47 1.48
N ARG A 40 -5.60 -10.77 2.72
CA ARG A 40 -6.34 -10.28 3.89
C ARG A 40 -5.77 -8.94 4.35
N PRO A 41 -6.61 -8.05 4.90
CA PRO A 41 -6.13 -6.74 5.34
C PRO A 41 -4.91 -6.79 6.26
N GLU A 42 -4.92 -7.68 7.27
CA GLU A 42 -3.80 -7.80 8.20
C GLU A 42 -2.53 -8.26 7.51
N ASN A 43 -2.64 -9.11 6.49
CA ASN A 43 -1.49 -9.56 5.73
C ASN A 43 -0.98 -8.47 4.80
N ILE A 44 -1.90 -7.70 4.21
CA ILE A 44 -1.54 -6.58 3.35
C ILE A 44 -0.72 -5.56 4.14
N GLU A 45 -1.18 -5.19 5.32
CA GLU A 45 -0.46 -4.24 6.16
C GLU A 45 0.92 -4.78 6.53
N PHE A 46 1.00 -6.03 6.97
CA PHE A 46 2.27 -6.64 7.35
C PHE A 46 3.25 -6.63 6.19
N LEU A 47 2.83 -7.11 5.03
CA LEU A 47 3.69 -7.21 3.86
C LEU A 47 4.11 -5.82 3.35
N PHE A 48 3.19 -4.86 3.41
CA PHE A 48 3.51 -3.49 3.02
C PHE A 48 4.59 -2.91 3.92
N ARG A 49 4.46 -3.08 5.24
CA ARG A 49 5.45 -2.57 6.18
C ARG A 49 6.80 -3.23 5.97
N GLN A 50 6.83 -4.53 5.64
CA GLN A 50 8.08 -5.20 5.31
C GLN A 50 8.71 -4.63 4.05
N ALA A 51 7.92 -4.42 3.00
CA ALA A 51 8.42 -3.86 1.75
C ALA A 51 8.92 -2.43 1.93
N ALA A 52 8.26 -1.67 2.80
CA ALA A 52 8.55 -0.25 2.97
C ALA A 52 9.75 0.04 3.89
N ARG A 53 10.29 -0.98 4.55
CA ARG A 53 11.39 -0.79 5.50
C ARG A 53 12.59 -0.11 4.83
N GLY A 54 13.05 0.97 5.45
CA GLY A 54 14.18 1.73 4.93
C GLY A 54 13.84 2.66 3.78
N SER A 55 12.58 2.71 3.34
CA SER A 55 12.14 3.62 2.28
C SER A 55 11.53 4.89 2.86
N ILE A 56 11.15 5.81 1.99
CA ILE A 56 10.47 7.03 2.43
C ILE A 56 9.06 6.75 2.99
N ALA A 57 8.54 5.53 2.81
CA ALA A 57 7.25 5.11 3.35
C ALA A 57 7.39 4.23 4.61
N ASP A 58 8.57 4.15 5.17
CA ASP A 58 8.88 3.26 6.28
C ASP A 58 7.95 3.47 7.49
N LYS A 59 7.62 4.72 7.79
CA LYS A 59 6.80 5.05 8.95
C LYS A 59 5.39 5.49 8.58
N ALA A 60 4.97 5.23 7.35
CA ALA A 60 3.64 5.62 6.91
C ALA A 60 2.57 4.86 7.68
N GLU A 61 1.48 5.54 8.01
CA GLU A 61 0.29 4.88 8.50
C GLU A 61 -0.39 4.16 7.35
N VAL A 62 -1.04 3.04 7.63
CA VAL A 62 -1.74 2.24 6.63
C VAL A 62 -3.20 2.17 7.01
N GLU A 63 -4.07 2.61 6.10
CA GLU A 63 -5.53 2.47 6.24
C GLU A 63 -6.03 1.55 5.15
N ILE A 64 -6.88 0.61 5.53
CA ILE A 64 -7.41 -0.38 4.60
C ILE A 64 -8.92 -0.40 4.72
N THR A 65 -9.61 -0.19 3.59
CA THR A 65 -11.07 -0.25 3.52
C THR A 65 -11.46 -1.44 2.65
N THR A 66 -12.43 -2.21 3.11
CA THR A 66 -12.95 -3.34 2.34
C THR A 66 -14.06 -2.85 1.42
N ILE A 67 -14.00 -3.27 0.16
CA ILE A 67 -14.98 -2.92 -0.86
C ILE A 67 -15.46 -4.20 -1.56
N PRO A 68 -16.58 -4.15 -2.30
CA PRO A 68 -16.97 -5.29 -3.14
C PRO A 68 -15.91 -5.54 -4.22
N GLY A 69 -15.77 -6.79 -4.63
CA GLY A 69 -14.87 -7.16 -5.71
C GLY A 69 -13.69 -7.98 -5.24
N ASP A 70 -12.67 -8.06 -6.08
CA ASP A 70 -11.53 -8.95 -5.86
C ASP A 70 -10.18 -8.27 -6.04
N GLU A 71 -10.15 -6.94 -6.16
CA GLU A 71 -8.92 -6.21 -6.42
C GLU A 71 -8.33 -5.59 -5.17
N LEU A 72 -7.04 -5.33 -5.22
CA LEU A 72 -6.34 -4.49 -4.26
C LEU A 72 -5.97 -3.20 -4.96
N ILE A 73 -6.48 -2.09 -4.44
CA ILE A 73 -6.32 -0.78 -5.08
C ILE A 73 -5.63 0.17 -4.12
N LEU A 74 -4.65 0.91 -4.64
CA LEU A 74 -4.09 2.05 -3.92
C LEU A 74 -5.04 3.22 -4.12
N SER A 75 -5.73 3.61 -3.05
CA SER A 75 -6.73 4.67 -3.11
C SER A 75 -6.09 6.05 -3.10
N SER A 76 -5.19 6.28 -2.19
CA SER A 76 -4.50 7.58 -2.08
C SER A 76 -3.29 7.45 -1.17
N ILE A 77 -2.42 8.45 -1.24
CA ILE A 77 -1.33 8.60 -0.28
C ILE A 77 -1.31 10.05 0.20
N GLN A 78 -0.75 10.26 1.39
CA GLN A 78 -0.41 11.60 1.86
C GLN A 78 1.11 11.67 1.98
N VAL A 79 1.65 12.77 1.55
CA VAL A 79 3.10 12.97 1.54
C VAL A 79 3.46 14.27 2.23
N ASP A 80 4.72 14.35 2.60
CA ASP A 80 5.26 15.53 3.28
C ASP A 80 6.19 16.29 2.34
#